data_149a49b329e2279eceee43fd80b42aa0
#
_entry.id   149a49b329e2279eceee43fd80b42aa0
#
_cell.length_a   1.000
_cell.length_b   1.000
_cell.length_c   1.000
_cell.angle_alpha   90.00
_cell.angle_beta   90.00
_cell.angle_gamma   90.00
#
_symmetry.space_group_name_H-M   'P 1'
#
loop_
_entity.id
_entity.type
_entity.pdbx_description
1 polymer ?
#
loop_
_entity_poly.entity_id
_entity_poly.type
_entity_poly.pdbx_seq_one_letter_code
_entity_poly.pdbx_strand_id
1 'polypeptide(L)'
;MPEAVVDAILTAEGLTRHYGAGDARVVGCEDVSLAVRPGELLVVRGRSGAGKSTLLRLLGGLDRPTAGAVRIGDLDVAAATEGELVDLHRDVVGFVHQEFGLLPTLTAAENVELPLRIARRDAGERVERVARALASVGLDGHENQRPGQLSGGQQQRVAIARALVSPRSVLIADEPTGQLDSETGAQVMDLVVALTRERGVATVVATHDPLVIAMADHVVELRDGRVRPVGDED
;
A
#
# COMPACT_ATOMS: atom_id res chain seq x y z
N MET A 1 -6.97 0.18 26.66
CA MET A 1 -6.97 0.29 25.18
C MET A 1 -6.98 1.78 24.87
N PRO A 2 -6.02 2.36 24.14
CA PRO A 2 -6.07 3.79 23.79
C PRO A 2 -7.25 4.03 22.83
N GLU A 3 -7.91 5.19 22.94
CA GLU A 3 -9.04 5.66 22.09
C GLU A 3 -8.82 5.54 20.56
N ALA A 4 -7.57 5.36 20.15
CA ALA A 4 -7.16 5.27 18.74
C ALA A 4 -7.68 4.02 17.98
N VAL A 5 -8.23 3.01 18.67
CA VAL A 5 -8.61 1.73 18.03
C VAL A 5 -10.09 1.71 17.60
N VAL A 6 -10.94 2.58 18.16
CA VAL A 6 -12.41 2.48 17.99
C VAL A 6 -12.87 2.76 16.55
N ASP A 7 -12.14 3.61 15.76
CA ASP A 7 -12.53 3.99 14.40
C ASP A 7 -11.52 3.55 13.32
N ALA A 8 -10.55 2.69 13.67
CA ALA A 8 -9.53 2.25 12.73
C ALA A 8 -10.07 1.19 11.77
N ILE A 9 -9.80 1.36 10.47
CA ILE A 9 -10.16 0.38 9.44
C ILE A 9 -9.10 -0.72 9.29
N LEU A 10 -7.84 -0.43 9.62
CA LEU A 10 -6.72 -1.36 9.63
C LEU A 10 -6.09 -1.37 11.02
N THR A 11 -6.00 -2.55 11.64
CA THR A 11 -5.32 -2.75 12.93
C THR A 11 -4.38 -3.93 12.87
N ALA A 12 -3.27 -3.84 13.58
CA ALA A 12 -2.36 -4.93 13.87
C ALA A 12 -2.09 -4.98 15.38
N GLU A 13 -2.11 -6.17 15.96
CA GLU A 13 -1.88 -6.41 17.40
C GLU A 13 -0.83 -7.50 17.57
N GLY A 14 0.31 -7.19 18.18
CA GLY A 14 1.41 -8.12 18.45
C GLY A 14 1.92 -8.86 17.22
N LEU A 15 1.86 -8.21 16.04
CA LEU A 15 2.09 -8.84 14.76
C LEU A 15 3.54 -9.30 14.64
N THR A 16 3.72 -10.60 14.42
CA THR A 16 5.04 -11.23 14.38
C THR A 16 5.16 -12.13 13.15
N ARG A 17 6.30 -12.05 12.47
CA ARG A 17 6.66 -12.94 11.37
C ARG A 17 8.11 -13.38 11.45
N HIS A 18 8.30 -14.68 11.54
CA HIS A 18 9.61 -15.31 11.47
C HIS A 18 9.70 -16.21 10.24
N TYR A 19 10.83 -16.18 9.57
CA TYR A 19 11.14 -17.06 8.44
C TYR A 19 12.20 -18.07 8.85
N GLY A 20 12.17 -19.28 8.25
CA GLY A 20 13.09 -20.37 8.59
C GLY A 20 12.73 -21.06 9.91
N ALA A 21 13.60 -21.99 10.33
CA ALA A 21 13.44 -22.78 11.56
C ALA A 21 14.79 -22.95 12.27
N GLY A 22 14.79 -23.18 13.59
CA GLY A 22 16.01 -23.39 14.39
C GLY A 22 16.96 -22.19 14.32
N ASP A 23 18.26 -22.47 14.17
CA ASP A 23 19.33 -21.47 14.15
C ASP A 23 19.33 -20.58 12.88
N ALA A 24 18.59 -20.97 11.84
CA ALA A 24 18.42 -20.20 10.60
C ALA A 24 17.17 -19.27 10.64
N ARG A 25 16.61 -19.01 11.82
CA ARG A 25 15.45 -18.15 11.99
C ARG A 25 15.80 -16.69 11.71
N VAL A 26 15.07 -16.08 10.78
CA VAL A 26 15.17 -14.67 10.44
C VAL A 26 13.92 -13.94 10.92
N VAL A 27 14.08 -12.85 11.67
CA VAL A 27 12.98 -12.00 12.11
C VAL A 27 12.58 -11.09 10.94
N GLY A 28 11.35 -11.25 10.46
CA GLY A 28 10.76 -10.32 9.49
C GLY A 28 10.13 -9.11 10.18
N CYS A 29 9.29 -9.35 11.19
CA CYS A 29 8.82 -8.36 12.17
C CYS A 29 8.45 -9.08 13.47
N GLU A 30 8.45 -8.35 14.59
CA GLU A 30 8.20 -8.90 15.91
C GLU A 30 7.47 -7.90 16.80
N ASP A 31 6.32 -8.34 17.35
CA ASP A 31 5.49 -7.59 18.29
C ASP A 31 5.09 -6.19 17.81
N VAL A 32 4.68 -6.09 16.54
CA VAL A 32 4.27 -4.82 15.94
C VAL A 32 2.79 -4.60 16.17
N SER A 33 2.44 -3.47 16.80
CA SER A 33 1.06 -3.02 16.97
C SER A 33 0.87 -1.63 16.38
N LEU A 34 -0.16 -1.46 15.55
CA LEU A 34 -0.51 -0.19 14.91
C LEU A 34 -2.00 -0.15 14.55
N ALA A 35 -2.52 1.05 14.32
CA ALA A 35 -3.87 1.29 13.84
C ALA A 35 -3.88 2.44 12.84
N VAL A 36 -4.72 2.35 11.80
CA VAL A 36 -4.87 3.38 10.75
C VAL A 36 -6.35 3.62 10.52
N ARG A 37 -6.75 4.89 10.60
CA ARG A 37 -8.13 5.32 10.36
C ARG A 37 -8.36 5.65 8.88
N PRO A 38 -9.62 5.66 8.42
CA PRO A 38 -9.96 6.20 7.12
C PRO A 38 -9.43 7.64 6.93
N GLY A 39 -8.75 7.87 5.80
CA GLY A 39 -8.16 9.17 5.46
C GLY A 39 -6.83 9.48 6.15
N GLU A 40 -6.27 8.58 6.95
CA GLU A 40 -4.96 8.73 7.57
C GLU A 40 -3.84 8.15 6.70
N LEU A 41 -2.69 8.83 6.72
CA LEU A 41 -1.42 8.35 6.19
C LEU A 41 -0.49 7.92 7.33
N LEU A 42 -0.24 6.61 7.42
CA LEU A 42 0.79 6.05 8.29
C LEU A 42 2.05 5.76 7.48
N VAL A 43 3.19 6.26 7.93
CA VAL A 43 4.49 5.94 7.33
C VAL A 43 5.25 4.96 8.22
N VAL A 44 5.70 3.86 7.61
CA VAL A 44 6.65 2.90 8.21
C VAL A 44 8.03 3.25 7.71
N ARG A 45 8.86 3.88 8.57
CA ARG A 45 10.25 4.20 8.25
C ARG A 45 11.20 3.13 8.78
N GLY A 46 12.38 3.01 8.16
CA GLY A 46 13.44 2.11 8.60
C GLY A 46 14.46 1.85 7.50
N ARG A 47 15.65 1.39 7.88
CA ARG A 47 16.71 1.04 6.92
C ARG A 47 16.30 -0.14 6.04
N SER A 48 17.02 -0.37 4.94
CA SER A 48 16.87 -1.59 4.15
C SER A 48 17.09 -2.81 5.05
N GLY A 49 16.23 -3.83 4.90
CA GLY A 49 16.25 -5.03 5.75
C GLY A 49 15.58 -4.87 7.12
N ALA A 50 15.06 -3.71 7.50
CA ALA A 50 14.38 -3.50 8.80
C ALA A 50 13.06 -4.27 8.97
N GLY A 51 12.54 -4.92 7.90
CA GLY A 51 11.28 -5.68 7.94
C GLY A 51 10.06 -4.93 7.37
N LYS A 52 10.23 -3.74 6.79
CA LYS A 52 9.13 -2.91 6.26
C LYS A 52 8.25 -3.67 5.27
N SER A 53 8.83 -4.23 4.21
CA SER A 53 8.07 -5.00 3.20
C SER A 53 7.38 -6.23 3.79
N THR A 54 7.99 -6.90 4.80
CA THR A 54 7.33 -7.99 5.54
C THR A 54 6.09 -7.47 6.25
N LEU A 55 6.22 -6.37 7.00
CA LEU A 55 5.09 -5.76 7.69
C LEU A 55 3.97 -5.40 6.71
N LEU A 56 4.29 -4.72 5.60
CA LEU A 56 3.29 -4.35 4.60
C LEU A 56 2.57 -5.56 3.99
N ARG A 57 3.30 -6.64 3.71
CA ARG A 57 2.72 -7.88 3.17
C ARG A 57 1.76 -8.54 4.16
N LEU A 58 2.07 -8.51 5.46
CA LEU A 58 1.19 -9.00 6.53
C LEU A 58 -0.07 -8.13 6.65
N LEU A 59 0.11 -6.80 6.72
CA LEU A 59 -1.01 -5.84 6.80
C LEU A 59 -1.98 -5.99 5.63
N GLY A 60 -1.47 -6.30 4.45
CA GLY A 60 -2.28 -6.48 3.26
C GLY A 60 -2.76 -7.91 3.00
N GLY A 61 -2.45 -8.87 3.86
CA GLY A 61 -2.87 -10.26 3.66
C GLY A 61 -2.14 -11.00 2.54
N LEU A 62 -0.95 -10.53 2.12
CA LEU A 62 -0.10 -11.22 1.15
C LEU A 62 0.83 -12.28 1.79
N ASP A 63 0.95 -12.26 3.11
CA ASP A 63 1.66 -13.27 3.92
C ASP A 63 0.90 -13.49 5.22
N ARG A 64 1.15 -14.61 5.89
CA ARG A 64 0.51 -14.96 7.15
C ARG A 64 1.46 -14.70 8.33
N PRO A 65 0.98 -14.11 9.43
CA PRO A 65 1.79 -13.93 10.62
C PRO A 65 2.11 -15.27 11.29
N THR A 66 3.23 -15.31 12.02
CA THR A 66 3.58 -16.41 12.93
C THR A 66 2.82 -16.29 14.26
N ALA A 67 2.54 -15.04 14.68
CA ALA A 67 1.74 -14.71 15.86
C ALA A 67 1.16 -13.29 15.71
N GLY A 68 0.19 -12.96 16.57
CA GLY A 68 -0.55 -11.70 16.52
C GLY A 68 -1.70 -11.74 15.52
N ALA A 69 -2.36 -10.61 15.33
CA ALA A 69 -3.53 -10.48 14.46
C ALA A 69 -3.45 -9.23 13.59
N VAL A 70 -4.06 -9.31 12.41
CA VAL A 70 -4.34 -8.16 11.51
C VAL A 70 -5.83 -8.17 11.22
N ARG A 71 -6.46 -7.00 11.39
CA ARG A 71 -7.86 -6.81 10.99
C ARG A 71 -7.99 -5.70 9.97
N ILE A 72 -8.85 -5.93 8.97
CA ILE A 72 -9.27 -4.91 8.00
C ILE A 72 -10.80 -4.88 8.02
N GLY A 73 -11.36 -3.83 8.59
CA GLY A 73 -12.77 -3.82 8.98
C GLY A 73 -13.06 -4.96 9.94
N ASP A 74 -14.07 -5.77 9.60
CA ASP A 74 -14.45 -6.94 10.41
C ASP A 74 -13.66 -8.20 10.11
N LEU A 75 -12.84 -8.22 9.03
CA LEU A 75 -12.08 -9.40 8.62
C LEU A 75 -10.81 -9.57 9.43
N ASP A 76 -10.65 -10.72 10.08
CA ASP A 76 -9.38 -11.19 10.63
C ASP A 76 -8.54 -11.81 9.49
N VAL A 77 -7.56 -11.06 9.01
CA VAL A 77 -6.72 -11.43 7.85
C VAL A 77 -5.89 -12.70 8.13
N ALA A 78 -5.47 -12.90 9.39
CA ALA A 78 -4.65 -14.06 9.76
C ALA A 78 -5.46 -15.38 9.72
N ALA A 79 -6.74 -15.30 10.04
CA ALA A 79 -7.67 -16.44 10.05
C ALA A 79 -8.44 -16.60 8.72
N ALA A 80 -8.34 -15.64 7.80
CA ALA A 80 -9.11 -15.60 6.57
C ALA A 80 -8.81 -16.79 5.65
N THR A 81 -9.84 -17.31 5.00
CA THR A 81 -9.74 -18.30 3.93
C THR A 81 -9.12 -17.68 2.68
N GLU A 82 -8.65 -18.51 1.75
CA GLU A 82 -8.14 -18.02 0.46
C GLU A 82 -9.21 -17.23 -0.33
N GLY A 83 -10.47 -17.64 -0.27
CA GLY A 83 -11.57 -16.94 -0.91
C GLY A 83 -11.79 -15.53 -0.34
N GLU A 84 -11.77 -15.39 0.99
CA GLU A 84 -11.88 -14.10 1.68
C GLU A 84 -10.68 -13.18 1.38
N LEU A 85 -9.47 -13.74 1.26
CA LEU A 85 -8.28 -12.97 0.84
C LEU A 85 -8.39 -12.50 -0.62
N VAL A 86 -8.93 -13.33 -1.51
CA VAL A 86 -9.21 -12.92 -2.90
C VAL A 86 -10.21 -11.76 -2.93
N ASP A 87 -11.30 -11.84 -2.15
CA ASP A 87 -12.28 -10.76 -2.04
C ASP A 87 -11.67 -9.50 -1.42
N LEU A 88 -10.84 -9.63 -0.38
CA LEU A 88 -10.09 -8.54 0.24
C LEU A 88 -9.24 -7.79 -0.80
N HIS A 89 -8.42 -8.50 -1.58
CA HIS A 89 -7.56 -7.89 -2.60
C HIS A 89 -8.34 -7.36 -3.80
N ARG A 90 -9.47 -7.96 -4.12
CA ARG A 90 -10.33 -7.50 -5.21
C ARG A 90 -11.05 -6.21 -4.85
N ASP A 91 -11.56 -6.07 -3.62
CA ASP A 91 -12.54 -5.04 -3.27
C ASP A 91 -12.08 -4.04 -2.21
N VAL A 92 -11.11 -4.39 -1.33
CA VAL A 92 -10.80 -3.60 -0.12
C VAL A 92 -9.38 -3.03 -0.14
N VAL A 93 -8.38 -3.82 -0.50
CA VAL A 93 -6.96 -3.43 -0.42
C VAL A 93 -6.39 -3.14 -1.81
N GLY A 94 -5.78 -1.98 -1.97
CA GLY A 94 -4.94 -1.63 -3.12
C GLY A 94 -3.46 -1.74 -2.77
N PHE A 95 -2.64 -2.20 -3.73
CA PHE A 95 -1.19 -2.27 -3.58
C PHE A 95 -0.47 -1.42 -4.62
N VAL A 96 0.53 -0.68 -4.17
CA VAL A 96 1.52 0.02 -5.01
C VAL A 96 2.90 -0.54 -4.66
N HIS A 97 3.58 -1.09 -5.66
CA HIS A 97 4.89 -1.72 -5.50
C HIS A 97 6.01 -0.78 -5.94
N GLN A 98 7.22 -0.99 -5.41
CA GLN A 98 8.41 -0.22 -5.72
C GLN A 98 8.77 -0.24 -7.22
N GLU A 99 8.61 -1.37 -7.89
CA GLU A 99 8.90 -1.57 -9.33
C GLU A 99 7.67 -1.30 -10.22
N PHE A 100 6.73 -0.43 -9.81
CA PHE A 100 5.47 -0.10 -10.49
C PHE A 100 4.56 -1.32 -10.74
N GLY A 101 5.10 -2.51 -11.02
CA GLY A 101 4.37 -3.75 -11.27
C GLY A 101 3.41 -3.66 -12.47
N LEU A 102 3.73 -2.82 -13.45
CA LEU A 102 2.95 -2.71 -14.68
C LEU A 102 3.29 -3.84 -15.64
N LEU A 103 2.28 -4.34 -16.37
CA LEU A 103 2.48 -5.29 -17.44
C LEU A 103 2.96 -4.53 -18.70
N PRO A 104 4.19 -4.80 -19.19
CA PRO A 104 4.82 -3.98 -20.23
C PRO A 104 4.14 -4.10 -21.60
N THR A 105 3.39 -5.18 -21.83
CA THR A 105 2.64 -5.44 -23.05
C THR A 105 1.30 -4.71 -23.12
N LEU A 106 0.79 -4.26 -21.98
CA LEU A 106 -0.47 -3.54 -21.85
C LEU A 106 -0.26 -2.04 -21.86
N THR A 107 -1.24 -1.29 -22.37
CA THR A 107 -1.28 0.17 -22.29
C THR A 107 -1.53 0.65 -20.85
N ALA A 108 -1.42 1.95 -20.58
CA ALA A 108 -1.78 2.55 -19.30
C ALA A 108 -3.24 2.23 -18.91
N ALA A 109 -4.17 2.44 -19.84
CA ALA A 109 -5.57 2.13 -19.63
C ALA A 109 -5.80 0.64 -19.33
N GLU A 110 -5.19 -0.25 -20.11
CA GLU A 110 -5.30 -1.70 -19.90
C GLU A 110 -4.71 -2.15 -18.57
N ASN A 111 -3.58 -1.58 -18.12
CA ASN A 111 -3.03 -1.84 -16.80
C ASN A 111 -3.99 -1.42 -15.68
N VAL A 112 -4.59 -0.23 -15.79
CA VAL A 112 -5.57 0.27 -14.81
C VAL A 112 -6.86 -0.56 -14.85
N GLU A 113 -7.27 -1.09 -16.01
CA GLU A 113 -8.48 -1.90 -16.17
C GLU A 113 -8.38 -3.30 -15.53
N LEU A 114 -7.18 -3.84 -15.33
CA LEU A 114 -6.97 -5.22 -14.86
C LEU A 114 -7.80 -5.59 -13.63
N PRO A 115 -7.84 -4.81 -12.52
CA PRO A 115 -8.64 -5.13 -11.36
C PRO A 115 -10.15 -5.23 -11.68
N LEU A 116 -10.64 -4.38 -12.56
CA LEU A 116 -12.05 -4.36 -12.97
C LEU A 116 -12.41 -5.57 -13.83
N ARG A 117 -11.49 -6.03 -14.70
CA ARG A 117 -11.65 -7.29 -15.48
C ARG A 117 -11.69 -8.50 -14.55
N ILE A 118 -10.80 -8.58 -13.56
CA ILE A 118 -10.79 -9.64 -12.55
C ILE A 118 -12.10 -9.64 -11.76
N ALA A 119 -12.60 -8.47 -11.39
CA ALA A 119 -13.88 -8.29 -10.71
C ALA A 119 -15.11 -8.49 -11.63
N ARG A 120 -14.91 -8.82 -12.93
CA ARG A 120 -15.95 -9.05 -13.94
C ARG A 120 -16.96 -7.90 -14.07
N ARG A 121 -16.48 -6.65 -13.91
CA ARG A 121 -17.31 -5.45 -14.08
C ARG A 121 -17.74 -5.31 -15.54
N ASP A 122 -18.89 -4.68 -15.76
CA ASP A 122 -19.42 -4.41 -17.11
C ASP A 122 -18.44 -3.59 -17.95
N ALA A 123 -18.44 -3.79 -19.27
CA ALA A 123 -17.49 -3.16 -20.18
C ALA A 123 -17.62 -1.62 -20.20
N GLY A 124 -18.85 -1.10 -20.18
CA GLY A 124 -19.09 0.35 -20.14
C GLY A 124 -18.60 0.96 -18.82
N GLU A 125 -18.91 0.30 -17.69
CA GLU A 125 -18.42 0.71 -16.36
C GLU A 125 -16.89 0.73 -16.30
N ARG A 126 -16.21 -0.26 -16.89
CA ARG A 126 -14.74 -0.33 -16.91
C ARG A 126 -14.14 0.88 -17.63
N VAL A 127 -14.63 1.19 -18.84
CA VAL A 127 -14.12 2.33 -19.64
C VAL A 127 -14.25 3.63 -18.84
N GLU A 128 -15.41 3.89 -18.25
CA GLU A 128 -15.66 5.10 -17.49
C GLU A 128 -14.78 5.20 -16.22
N ARG A 129 -14.63 4.10 -15.47
CA ARG A 129 -13.79 4.05 -14.27
C ARG A 129 -12.32 4.24 -14.58
N VAL A 130 -11.81 3.63 -15.66
CA VAL A 130 -10.42 3.76 -16.11
C VAL A 130 -10.13 5.20 -16.50
N ALA A 131 -11.00 5.83 -17.30
CA ALA A 131 -10.83 7.23 -17.68
C ALA A 131 -10.78 8.14 -16.45
N ARG A 132 -11.72 8.00 -15.51
CA ARG A 132 -11.71 8.76 -14.25
C ARG A 132 -10.47 8.49 -13.40
N ALA A 133 -10.00 7.24 -13.32
CA ALA A 133 -8.81 6.91 -12.56
C ALA A 133 -7.55 7.56 -13.16
N LEU A 134 -7.37 7.51 -14.49
CA LEU A 134 -6.24 8.16 -15.16
C LEU A 134 -6.31 9.69 -15.03
N ALA A 135 -7.49 10.29 -15.20
CA ALA A 135 -7.69 11.72 -14.98
C ALA A 135 -7.33 12.13 -13.54
N SER A 136 -7.74 11.36 -12.54
CA SER A 136 -7.46 11.65 -11.11
C SER A 136 -5.97 11.66 -10.75
N VAL A 137 -5.12 11.08 -11.60
CA VAL A 137 -3.66 11.07 -11.43
C VAL A 137 -2.94 11.96 -12.48
N GLY A 138 -3.69 12.76 -13.26
CA GLY A 138 -3.16 13.69 -14.25
C GLY A 138 -2.52 13.00 -15.46
N LEU A 139 -3.13 11.89 -15.92
CA LEU A 139 -2.67 11.11 -17.07
C LEU A 139 -3.69 11.12 -18.23
N ASP A 140 -4.49 12.19 -18.36
CA ASP A 140 -5.31 12.42 -19.54
C ASP A 140 -4.43 12.49 -20.80
N GLY A 141 -4.83 11.74 -21.84
CA GLY A 141 -4.09 11.66 -23.10
C GLY A 141 -2.94 10.65 -23.12
N HIS A 142 -2.70 9.92 -22.00
CA HIS A 142 -1.67 8.89 -21.92
C HIS A 142 -2.25 7.45 -21.94
N GLU A 143 -3.55 7.29 -22.16
CA GLU A 143 -4.29 6.04 -22.05
C GLU A 143 -3.72 4.91 -22.89
N ASN A 144 -3.27 5.25 -24.13
CA ASN A 144 -2.80 4.30 -25.11
C ASN A 144 -1.29 4.03 -25.06
N GLN A 145 -0.56 4.73 -24.20
CA GLN A 145 0.89 4.55 -24.05
C GLN A 145 1.18 3.28 -23.23
N ARG A 146 2.23 2.57 -23.64
CA ARG A 146 2.77 1.43 -22.88
C ARG A 146 3.80 1.90 -21.86
N PRO A 147 4.08 1.11 -20.80
CA PRO A 147 5.05 1.48 -19.77
C PRO A 147 6.38 2.01 -20.31
N GLY A 148 6.95 1.38 -21.35
CA GLY A 148 8.19 1.85 -21.97
C GLY A 148 8.12 3.21 -22.68
N GLN A 149 6.93 3.79 -22.84
CA GLN A 149 6.69 5.12 -23.42
C GLN A 149 6.38 6.19 -22.37
N LEU A 150 6.33 5.78 -21.10
CA LEU A 150 6.01 6.61 -19.94
C LEU A 150 7.27 6.90 -19.12
N SER A 151 7.37 8.11 -18.54
CA SER A 151 8.39 8.40 -17.54
C SER A 151 8.16 7.55 -16.26
N GLY A 152 9.17 7.43 -15.40
CA GLY A 152 9.04 6.73 -14.13
C GLY A 152 7.87 7.25 -13.26
N GLY A 153 7.74 8.58 -13.14
CA GLY A 153 6.63 9.21 -12.42
C GLY A 153 5.27 8.93 -13.06
N GLN A 154 5.18 8.91 -14.40
CA GLN A 154 3.96 8.52 -15.09
C GLN A 154 3.61 7.05 -14.86
N GLN A 155 4.60 6.16 -14.91
CA GLN A 155 4.40 4.73 -14.60
C GLN A 155 3.89 4.55 -13.16
N GLN A 156 4.46 5.28 -12.20
CA GLN A 156 4.00 5.24 -10.80
C GLN A 156 2.56 5.76 -10.66
N ARG A 157 2.21 6.84 -11.35
CA ARG A 157 0.82 7.33 -11.37
C ARG A 157 -0.15 6.32 -12.00
N VAL A 158 0.24 5.57 -13.02
CA VAL A 158 -0.55 4.45 -13.56
C VAL A 158 -0.72 3.35 -12.50
N ALA A 159 0.34 3.00 -11.75
CA ALA A 159 0.24 2.01 -10.68
C ALA A 159 -0.71 2.45 -9.55
N ILE A 160 -0.68 3.74 -9.18
CA ILE A 160 -1.61 4.32 -8.19
C ILE A 160 -3.05 4.30 -8.74
N ALA A 161 -3.27 4.72 -10.00
CA ALA A 161 -4.57 4.66 -10.64
C ALA A 161 -5.13 3.24 -10.65
N ARG A 162 -4.31 2.24 -10.99
CA ARG A 162 -4.67 0.82 -10.94
C ARG A 162 -5.07 0.37 -9.54
N ALA A 163 -4.30 0.76 -8.52
CA ALA A 163 -4.60 0.41 -7.13
C ALA A 163 -5.93 1.00 -6.65
N LEU A 164 -6.33 2.17 -7.17
CA LEU A 164 -7.49 2.94 -6.74
C LEU A 164 -8.64 3.01 -7.77
N VAL A 165 -8.59 2.24 -8.86
CA VAL A 165 -9.64 2.23 -9.91
C VAL A 165 -10.99 1.71 -9.40
N SER A 166 -10.96 0.85 -8.39
CA SER A 166 -12.12 0.46 -7.58
C SER A 166 -12.11 1.23 -6.26
N PRO A 167 -13.27 1.45 -5.63
CA PRO A 167 -13.31 1.94 -4.26
C PRO A 167 -12.47 1.02 -3.37
N ARG A 168 -11.51 1.60 -2.66
CA ARG A 168 -10.64 0.88 -1.72
C ARG A 168 -10.72 1.55 -0.36
N SER A 169 -10.72 0.74 0.70
CA SER A 169 -10.65 1.24 2.07
C SER A 169 -9.22 1.35 2.58
N VAL A 170 -8.31 0.53 2.02
CA VAL A 170 -6.91 0.49 2.41
C VAL A 170 -6.01 0.56 1.18
N LEU A 171 -4.96 1.38 1.25
CA LEU A 171 -3.87 1.46 0.27
C LEU A 171 -2.55 1.13 0.96
N ILE A 172 -1.81 0.19 0.40
CA ILE A 172 -0.47 -0.19 0.89
C ILE A 172 0.54 0.12 -0.21
N ALA A 173 1.58 0.88 0.12
CA ALA A 173 2.62 1.26 -0.82
C ALA A 173 4.02 0.96 -0.26
N ASP A 174 4.80 0.17 -0.99
CA ASP A 174 6.16 -0.19 -0.62
C ASP A 174 7.15 0.62 -1.46
N GLU A 175 7.88 1.56 -0.83
CA GLU A 175 8.86 2.48 -1.44
C GLU A 175 8.32 3.14 -2.74
N PRO A 176 7.15 3.81 -2.73
CA PRO A 176 6.48 4.26 -3.96
C PRO A 176 7.25 5.34 -4.72
N THR A 177 8.26 5.95 -4.12
CA THR A 177 9.12 6.98 -4.73
C THR A 177 10.56 6.53 -4.95
N GLY A 178 10.90 5.29 -4.57
CA GLY A 178 12.28 4.80 -4.54
C GLY A 178 12.98 4.71 -5.91
N GLN A 179 12.25 4.84 -7.02
CA GLN A 179 12.81 4.86 -8.39
C GLN A 179 12.63 6.22 -9.09
N LEU A 180 12.24 7.25 -8.35
CA LEU A 180 11.97 8.58 -8.87
C LEU A 180 13.01 9.57 -8.37
N ASP A 181 13.24 10.63 -9.15
CA ASP A 181 13.92 11.80 -8.62
C ASP A 181 13.07 12.49 -7.54
N SER A 182 13.71 13.31 -6.70
CA SER A 182 13.07 13.91 -5.52
C SER A 182 11.87 14.81 -5.87
N GLU A 183 11.91 15.53 -6.99
CA GLU A 183 10.81 16.42 -7.41
C GLU A 183 9.59 15.60 -7.87
N THR A 184 9.83 14.63 -8.75
CA THR A 184 8.79 13.70 -9.23
C THR A 184 8.23 12.87 -8.07
N GLY A 185 9.08 12.41 -7.15
CA GLY A 185 8.68 11.69 -5.94
C GLY A 185 7.75 12.51 -5.05
N ALA A 186 8.09 13.78 -4.80
CA ALA A 186 7.25 14.69 -4.02
C ALA A 186 5.86 14.86 -4.67
N GLN A 187 5.80 15.11 -5.99
CA GLN A 187 4.52 15.25 -6.73
C GLN A 187 3.67 13.98 -6.67
N VAL A 188 4.28 12.80 -6.72
CA VAL A 188 3.57 11.51 -6.59
C VAL A 188 3.02 11.34 -5.18
N MET A 189 3.77 11.73 -4.16
CA MET A 189 3.32 11.62 -2.77
C MET A 189 2.24 12.65 -2.42
N ASP A 190 2.34 13.87 -2.92
CA ASP A 190 1.25 14.87 -2.80
C ASP A 190 -0.07 14.31 -3.36
N LEU A 191 0.00 13.65 -4.52
CA LEU A 191 -1.15 12.98 -5.10
C LEU A 191 -1.69 11.85 -4.20
N VAL A 192 -0.82 10.99 -3.65
CA VAL A 192 -1.23 9.92 -2.73
C VAL A 192 -1.92 10.50 -1.49
N VAL A 193 -1.34 11.55 -0.88
CA VAL A 193 -1.93 12.23 0.28
C VAL A 193 -3.30 12.83 -0.05
N ALA A 194 -3.41 13.52 -1.19
CA ALA A 194 -4.68 14.08 -1.63
C ALA A 194 -5.76 12.98 -1.79
N LEU A 195 -5.44 11.90 -2.51
CA LEU A 195 -6.36 10.78 -2.72
C LEU A 195 -6.72 10.05 -1.41
N THR A 196 -5.77 9.92 -0.48
CA THR A 196 -5.97 9.37 0.87
C THR A 196 -7.09 10.15 1.58
N ARG A 197 -6.96 11.47 1.64
CA ARG A 197 -7.91 12.34 2.34
C ARG A 197 -9.25 12.47 1.62
N GLU A 198 -9.22 12.73 0.31
CA GLU A 198 -10.43 12.94 -0.49
C GLU A 198 -11.34 11.71 -0.56
N ARG A 199 -10.73 10.51 -0.60
CA ARG A 199 -11.46 9.25 -0.72
C ARG A 199 -11.66 8.52 0.61
N GLY A 200 -11.10 9.05 1.71
CA GLY A 200 -11.15 8.40 3.02
C GLY A 200 -10.43 7.06 3.07
N VAL A 201 -9.34 6.89 2.30
CA VAL A 201 -8.57 5.64 2.25
C VAL A 201 -7.57 5.63 3.40
N ALA A 202 -7.50 4.53 4.18
CA ALA A 202 -6.42 4.34 5.14
C ALA A 202 -5.15 3.92 4.38
N THR A 203 -4.11 4.74 4.43
CA THR A 203 -2.91 4.54 3.62
C THR A 203 -1.70 4.22 4.48
N VAL A 204 -0.98 3.14 4.13
CA VAL A 204 0.28 2.74 4.76
C VAL A 204 1.39 2.79 3.72
N VAL A 205 2.43 3.60 3.97
CA VAL A 205 3.58 3.75 3.10
C VAL A 205 4.85 3.32 3.81
N ALA A 206 5.60 2.37 3.25
CA ALA A 206 6.95 2.10 3.69
C ALA A 206 7.92 2.97 2.89
N THR A 207 8.75 3.74 3.58
CA THR A 207 9.79 4.56 2.94
C THR A 207 10.86 4.99 3.92
N HIS A 208 11.98 5.46 3.38
CA HIS A 208 13.06 6.15 4.11
C HIS A 208 13.18 7.62 3.69
N ASP A 209 12.33 8.10 2.78
CA ASP A 209 12.35 9.46 2.27
C ASP A 209 11.83 10.47 3.32
N PRO A 210 12.68 11.45 3.77
CA PRO A 210 12.27 12.43 4.78
C PRO A 210 11.09 13.30 4.35
N LEU A 211 10.93 13.57 3.05
CA LEU A 211 9.81 14.38 2.54
C LEU A 211 8.48 13.65 2.71
N VAL A 212 8.46 12.35 2.44
CA VAL A 212 7.28 11.51 2.64
C VAL A 212 6.96 11.35 4.13
N ILE A 213 7.98 11.16 4.96
CA ILE A 213 7.83 11.07 6.43
C ILE A 213 7.19 12.35 6.99
N ALA A 214 7.57 13.53 6.47
CA ALA A 214 7.00 14.80 6.91
C ALA A 214 5.51 15.00 6.55
N MET A 215 4.97 14.23 5.58
CA MET A 215 3.57 14.29 5.18
C MET A 215 2.66 13.36 6.01
N ALA A 216 3.24 12.48 6.84
CA ALA A 216 2.53 11.46 7.58
C ALA A 216 1.72 12.04 8.75
N ASP A 217 0.53 11.49 8.98
CA ASP A 217 -0.24 11.73 10.21
C ASP A 217 0.38 10.94 11.38
N HIS A 218 0.91 9.73 11.08
CA HIS A 218 1.61 8.88 12.04
C HIS A 218 2.87 8.25 11.42
N VAL A 219 3.92 8.14 12.21
CA VAL A 219 5.17 7.50 11.82
C VAL A 219 5.50 6.35 12.77
N VAL A 220 5.75 5.18 12.20
CA VAL A 220 6.28 4.01 12.90
C VAL A 220 7.70 3.77 12.43
N GLU A 221 8.66 3.78 13.35
CA GLU A 221 10.04 3.42 13.05
C GLU A 221 10.26 1.93 13.27
N LEU A 222 10.71 1.24 12.22
CA LEU A 222 11.04 -0.19 12.29
C LEU A 222 12.55 -0.38 12.25
N ARG A 223 13.10 -1.07 13.25
CA ARG A 223 14.51 -1.46 13.33
C ARG A 223 14.59 -2.93 13.74
N ASP A 224 15.27 -3.73 12.94
CA ASP A 224 15.46 -5.18 13.18
C ASP A 224 14.13 -5.91 13.45
N GLY A 225 13.10 -5.57 12.68
CA GLY A 225 11.75 -6.14 12.79
C GLY A 225 10.90 -5.61 13.93
N ARG A 226 11.38 -4.69 14.78
CA ARG A 226 10.66 -4.16 15.94
C ARG A 226 10.37 -2.67 15.82
N VAL A 227 9.24 -2.26 16.38
CA VAL A 227 8.90 -0.83 16.50
C VAL A 227 9.80 -0.18 17.57
N ARG A 228 10.36 0.96 17.22
CA ARG A 228 11.10 1.83 18.13
C ARG A 228 10.36 3.15 18.34
N PRO A 229 10.46 3.76 19.52
CA PRO A 229 10.01 5.13 19.72
C PRO A 229 10.71 6.07 18.74
N VAL A 230 9.97 7.01 18.16
CA VAL A 230 10.55 8.02 17.24
C VAL A 230 11.42 8.95 18.06
N GLY A 231 12.74 8.95 17.81
CA GLY A 231 13.68 9.85 18.50
C GLY A 231 14.73 9.19 19.39
N ASP A 232 14.72 7.88 19.56
CA ASP A 232 15.84 7.14 20.19
C ASP A 232 16.98 6.98 19.17
N GLU A 233 17.82 8.02 19.07
CA GLU A 233 19.13 7.93 18.39
C GLU A 233 20.12 7.25 19.34
N ASP A 234 20.65 6.07 18.94
CA ASP A 234 21.88 5.49 19.50
C ASP A 234 23.11 6.08 18.81
#